data_f36c940d562d572eb7fdc5d070bb3979
#
_entry.id   f36c940d562d572eb7fdc5d070bb3979
#
_cell.length_a   1.000
_cell.length_b   1.000
_cell.length_c   1.000
_cell.angle_alpha   90.00
_cell.angle_beta   90.00
_cell.angle_gamma   90.00
#
_symmetry.space_group_name_H-M   'P 1'
#
loop_
_entity.id
_entity.type
_entity.pdbx_description
1 polymer ?
#
loop_
_entity_poly.entity_id
_entity_poly.type
_entity_poly.pdbx_seq_one_letter_code
_entity_poly.pdbx_strand_id
1 'polypeptide(L)'
;MIRQAIRFACAAMFALLSAPPALAQNPADDDAVLKPAEPDYTIVSLPTSLRLPPLGSAFRVTHRFIRPLNCSDDQQCPDGLVGDLFGLDNGAYVGLEFRFGIVEDAEIGIHRARGEKTIDLFGQYGLTRQSENVPVEMALRLSIEGTNNFRDVYSPTLTLIATRLIGEYASLHIEPIWVGNSNLASNVGDDSTFMVGLGGRLRILPTVYVVGEFVPRLSGYKPDSNHGSMALEKRAGGHLFQVTFSNDFATTLGQIARGGSDNWYLGFNLSRKFF
;
A
#
# COMPACT_ATOMS: atom_id res chain seq x y z
N MET A 1 14.83 -30.48 -3.52
CA MET A 1 13.51 -29.87 -3.43
C MET A 1 13.52 -28.35 -3.59
N ILE A 2 14.34 -27.58 -2.86
CA ILE A 2 14.42 -26.12 -2.95
C ILE A 2 14.65 -25.57 -4.38
N ARG A 3 15.53 -26.20 -5.17
CA ARG A 3 15.80 -25.79 -6.57
C ARG A 3 14.62 -25.99 -7.52
N GLN A 4 13.70 -26.91 -7.24
CA GLN A 4 12.48 -27.08 -8.05
C GLN A 4 11.42 -26.07 -7.64
N ALA A 5 11.26 -25.77 -6.35
CA ALA A 5 10.32 -24.76 -5.87
C ALA A 5 10.64 -23.36 -6.40
N ILE A 6 11.93 -22.98 -6.42
CA ILE A 6 12.38 -21.71 -7.02
C ILE A 6 12.08 -21.66 -8.52
N ARG A 7 12.23 -22.79 -9.23
CA ARG A 7 11.88 -22.86 -10.67
C ARG A 7 10.38 -22.73 -10.92
N PHE A 8 9.53 -23.29 -10.06
CA PHE A 8 8.07 -23.14 -10.16
C PHE A 8 7.61 -21.73 -9.81
N ALA A 9 8.17 -21.11 -8.77
CA ALA A 9 7.86 -19.73 -8.43
C ALA A 9 8.30 -18.75 -9.52
N CYS A 10 9.50 -18.94 -10.08
CA CYS A 10 9.97 -18.17 -11.23
C CYS A 10 9.12 -18.42 -12.50
N ALA A 11 8.67 -19.65 -12.75
CA ALA A 11 7.85 -19.98 -13.90
C ALA A 11 6.44 -19.38 -13.77
N ALA A 12 5.83 -19.41 -12.59
CA ALA A 12 4.53 -18.75 -12.33
C ALA A 12 4.64 -17.22 -12.46
N MET A 13 5.74 -16.63 -12.02
CA MET A 13 6.02 -15.20 -12.17
C MET A 13 6.25 -14.82 -13.64
N PHE A 14 6.94 -15.67 -14.42
CA PHE A 14 7.11 -15.48 -15.86
C PHE A 14 5.79 -15.65 -16.65
N ALA A 15 4.90 -16.55 -16.24
CA ALA A 15 3.60 -16.74 -16.86
C ALA A 15 2.67 -15.53 -16.67
N LEU A 16 2.75 -14.84 -15.53
CA LEU A 16 2.04 -13.57 -15.29
C LEU A 16 2.58 -12.43 -16.16
N LEU A 17 3.87 -12.46 -16.51
CA LEU A 17 4.52 -11.45 -17.34
C LEU A 17 4.26 -11.65 -18.85
N SER A 18 4.01 -12.89 -19.27
CA SER A 18 3.86 -13.30 -20.68
C SER A 18 2.41 -13.50 -21.14
N ALA A 19 1.42 -13.27 -20.27
CA ALA A 19 0.02 -13.32 -20.68
C ALA A 19 -0.21 -12.29 -21.81
N PRO A 20 -0.75 -12.70 -22.98
CA PRO A 20 -1.09 -11.75 -24.04
C PRO A 20 -2.06 -10.71 -23.47
N PRO A 21 -2.01 -9.44 -23.95
CA PRO A 21 -3.00 -8.45 -23.53
C PRO A 21 -4.38 -9.03 -23.88
N ALA A 22 -5.17 -9.31 -22.84
CA ALA A 22 -6.56 -9.65 -23.03
C ALA A 22 -7.16 -8.54 -23.90
N LEU A 23 -7.95 -8.91 -24.89
CA LEU A 23 -8.74 -7.98 -25.70
C LEU A 23 -9.71 -7.25 -24.75
N ALA A 24 -9.20 -6.28 -24.05
CA ALA A 24 -9.90 -5.45 -23.09
C ALA A 24 -10.27 -4.15 -23.77
N GLN A 25 -11.49 -3.73 -23.55
CA GLN A 25 -12.07 -2.41 -23.73
C GLN A 25 -11.03 -1.31 -24.02
N ASN A 26 -11.35 -0.46 -24.98
CA ASN A 26 -10.51 0.61 -25.49
C ASN A 26 -9.67 1.27 -24.38
N PRO A 27 -8.34 1.08 -24.35
CA PRO A 27 -7.51 1.55 -23.22
C PRO A 27 -7.34 3.08 -23.19
N ALA A 28 -7.91 3.79 -24.14
CA ALA A 28 -7.59 5.19 -24.40
C ALA A 28 -8.16 6.16 -23.35
N ASP A 29 -9.26 5.83 -22.64
CA ASP A 29 -9.91 6.77 -21.77
C ASP A 29 -9.48 6.66 -20.28
N ASP A 30 -9.24 5.44 -19.79
CA ASP A 30 -8.86 5.22 -18.38
C ASP A 30 -7.41 5.61 -18.06
N ASP A 31 -6.53 5.68 -19.06
CA ASP A 31 -5.11 5.95 -18.89
C ASP A 31 -4.74 7.45 -18.98
N ALA A 32 -5.62 8.30 -19.50
CA ALA A 32 -5.35 9.73 -19.71
C ALA A 32 -5.14 10.51 -18.39
N VAL A 33 -5.73 10.03 -17.30
CA VAL A 33 -5.63 10.66 -15.96
C VAL A 33 -4.43 10.13 -15.16
N LEU A 34 -3.91 8.96 -15.51
CA LEU A 34 -2.81 8.32 -14.80
C LEU A 34 -1.47 8.66 -15.42
N LYS A 35 -0.53 9.06 -14.58
CA LYS A 35 0.85 9.30 -15.01
C LYS A 35 1.56 7.95 -15.22
N PRO A 36 2.34 7.76 -16.31
CA PRO A 36 3.03 6.50 -16.54
C PRO A 36 3.94 6.07 -15.41
N ALA A 37 4.58 7.00 -14.69
CA ALA A 37 5.45 6.73 -13.56
C ALA A 37 4.68 6.48 -12.23
N GLU A 38 3.38 6.82 -12.18
CA GLU A 38 2.56 6.71 -10.97
C GLU A 38 1.14 6.24 -11.33
N PRO A 39 0.96 4.94 -11.56
CA PRO A 39 -0.30 4.39 -12.02
C PRO A 39 -1.32 4.11 -10.90
N ASP A 40 -1.00 4.37 -9.62
CA ASP A 40 -1.92 4.10 -8.50
C ASP A 40 -1.87 5.16 -7.40
N TYR A 41 -2.94 5.22 -6.60
CA TYR A 41 -3.14 6.13 -5.46
C TYR A 41 -2.41 5.69 -4.20
N THR A 42 -1.75 4.54 -4.24
CA THR A 42 -0.89 4.03 -3.15
C THR A 42 0.37 3.40 -3.71
N ILE A 43 1.44 3.42 -2.95
CA ILE A 43 2.68 2.69 -3.26
C ILE A 43 2.44 1.20 -2.97
N VAL A 44 2.59 0.73 -1.75
CA VAL A 44 2.11 -0.57 -1.26
C VAL A 44 1.06 -0.36 -0.17
N SER A 45 1.38 0.45 0.83
CA SER A 45 0.50 0.89 1.93
C SER A 45 0.48 2.42 2.08
N LEU A 46 1.56 3.11 1.68
CA LEU A 46 1.65 4.57 1.69
C LEU A 46 0.80 5.20 0.58
N PRO A 47 0.06 6.30 0.84
CA PRO A 47 -0.68 7.03 -0.18
C PRO A 47 0.27 7.74 -1.16
N THR A 48 -0.22 8.11 -2.33
CA THR A 48 0.51 8.94 -3.29
C THR A 48 -0.16 10.31 -3.44
N SER A 49 0.51 11.25 -4.11
CA SER A 49 -0.08 12.55 -4.46
C SER A 49 -1.04 12.50 -5.65
N LEU A 50 -1.21 11.33 -6.28
CA LEU A 50 -2.12 11.14 -7.40
C LEU A 50 -3.56 11.48 -6.97
N ARG A 51 -4.32 12.07 -7.89
CA ARG A 51 -5.65 12.64 -7.60
C ARG A 51 -6.71 12.01 -8.48
N LEU A 52 -7.85 11.70 -7.86
CA LEU A 52 -9.05 11.35 -8.62
C LEU A 52 -9.64 12.58 -9.33
N PRO A 53 -10.10 12.43 -10.57
CA PRO A 53 -10.90 13.47 -11.19
C PRO A 53 -12.23 13.64 -10.44
N PRO A 54 -12.91 14.79 -10.58
CA PRO A 54 -14.26 14.97 -10.04
C PRO A 54 -15.19 13.85 -10.51
N LEU A 55 -15.95 13.27 -9.56
CA LEU A 55 -16.85 12.13 -9.74
C LEU A 55 -16.18 10.80 -10.10
N GLY A 56 -14.85 10.77 -10.29
CA GLY A 56 -14.09 9.55 -10.43
C GLY A 56 -14.07 8.76 -9.12
N SER A 57 -13.92 7.45 -9.22
CA SER A 57 -13.81 6.58 -8.06
C SER A 57 -12.72 5.52 -8.24
N ALA A 58 -12.21 5.01 -7.14
CA ALA A 58 -11.30 3.89 -7.15
C ALA A 58 -11.63 2.92 -6.02
N PHE A 59 -11.47 1.64 -6.30
CA PHE A 59 -11.62 0.56 -5.32
C PHE A 59 -10.34 -0.23 -5.23
N ARG A 60 -9.96 -0.62 -4.01
CA ARG A 60 -8.77 -1.39 -3.75
C ARG A 60 -9.05 -2.51 -2.74
N VAL A 61 -8.51 -3.68 -3.04
CA VAL A 61 -8.42 -4.83 -2.14
C VAL A 61 -6.96 -5.01 -1.75
N THR A 62 -6.69 -5.13 -0.46
CA THR A 62 -5.39 -5.53 0.06
C THR A 62 -5.52 -6.89 0.74
N HIS A 63 -4.52 -7.73 0.58
CA HIS A 63 -4.50 -9.06 1.17
C HIS A 63 -3.10 -9.37 1.68
N ARG A 64 -2.97 -9.78 2.93
CA ARG A 64 -1.72 -10.19 3.57
C ARG A 64 -1.92 -11.56 4.17
N PHE A 65 -1.18 -12.56 3.70
CA PHE A 65 -1.19 -13.91 4.27
C PHE A 65 -0.52 -13.89 5.63
N ILE A 66 -1.08 -14.60 6.61
CA ILE A 66 -0.59 -14.54 8.00
C ILE A 66 0.62 -15.43 8.26
N ARG A 67 0.98 -16.31 7.33
CA ARG A 67 2.13 -17.18 7.48
C ARG A 67 3.43 -16.41 7.19
N PRO A 68 4.40 -16.40 8.13
CA PRO A 68 5.70 -15.81 7.86
C PRO A 68 6.48 -16.59 6.80
N LEU A 69 7.15 -15.88 5.88
CA LEU A 69 7.99 -16.50 4.85
C LEU A 69 9.29 -17.05 5.42
N ASN A 70 9.78 -16.50 6.51
CA ASN A 70 10.99 -16.91 7.23
C ASN A 70 10.70 -17.85 8.41
N CYS A 71 9.51 -18.43 8.48
CA CYS A 71 9.18 -19.42 9.50
C CYS A 71 9.97 -20.72 9.27
N SER A 72 10.77 -21.10 10.26
CA SER A 72 11.59 -22.33 10.27
C SER A 72 11.24 -23.28 11.40
N ASP A 73 10.21 -22.96 12.18
CA ASP A 73 9.77 -23.76 13.33
C ASP A 73 8.78 -24.82 12.87
N ASP A 74 9.16 -26.10 12.97
CA ASP A 74 8.32 -27.24 12.62
C ASP A 74 7.00 -27.31 13.43
N GLN A 75 6.92 -26.64 14.57
CA GLN A 75 5.69 -26.59 15.37
C GLN A 75 4.73 -25.48 14.89
N GLN A 76 5.27 -24.37 14.39
CA GLN A 76 4.47 -23.25 13.90
C GLN A 76 4.17 -23.34 12.40
N CYS A 77 5.05 -24.00 11.64
CA CYS A 77 4.95 -24.13 10.19
C CYS A 77 5.28 -25.57 9.74
N PRO A 78 4.52 -26.58 10.17
CA PRO A 78 4.85 -28.00 10.04
C PRO A 78 4.96 -28.45 8.56
N ASP A 79 4.16 -27.87 7.67
CA ASP A 79 4.11 -28.26 6.26
C ASP A 79 5.19 -27.56 5.41
N GLY A 80 5.98 -26.69 6.02
CA GLY A 80 6.98 -25.88 5.33
C GLY A 80 6.35 -24.87 4.36
N LEU A 81 7.20 -24.03 3.78
CA LEU A 81 6.75 -22.92 2.91
C LEU A 81 6.02 -23.38 1.64
N VAL A 82 6.41 -24.53 1.10
CA VAL A 82 5.83 -25.10 -0.13
C VAL A 82 4.59 -25.91 0.18
N GLY A 83 4.55 -26.57 1.34
CA GLY A 83 3.44 -27.44 1.74
C GLY A 83 2.13 -26.68 1.96
N ASP A 84 2.21 -25.48 2.55
CA ASP A 84 1.07 -24.60 2.75
C ASP A 84 0.95 -23.51 1.68
N LEU A 85 1.55 -23.74 0.50
CA LEU A 85 1.49 -22.86 -0.67
C LEU A 85 1.83 -21.38 -0.34
N PHE A 86 2.95 -21.16 0.37
CA PHE A 86 3.41 -19.82 0.76
C PHE A 86 2.42 -19.05 1.67
N GLY A 87 1.59 -19.79 2.40
CA GLY A 87 0.59 -19.24 3.32
C GLY A 87 -0.81 -19.10 2.72
N LEU A 88 -1.05 -19.58 1.49
CA LEU A 88 -2.38 -19.55 0.87
C LEU A 88 -3.41 -20.38 1.66
N ASP A 89 -2.97 -21.45 2.31
CA ASP A 89 -3.83 -22.32 3.12
C ASP A 89 -4.09 -21.77 4.53
N ASN A 90 -3.35 -20.73 4.93
CA ASN A 90 -3.53 -20.05 6.19
C ASN A 90 -4.47 -18.84 6.03
N GLY A 91 -4.97 -18.30 7.11
CA GLY A 91 -5.82 -17.12 7.07
C GLY A 91 -5.12 -15.88 6.51
N ALA A 92 -5.88 -14.81 6.29
CA ALA A 92 -5.36 -13.56 5.79
C ALA A 92 -5.96 -12.33 6.45
N TYR A 93 -5.20 -11.24 6.45
CA TYR A 93 -5.69 -9.89 6.72
C TYR A 93 -6.11 -9.24 5.41
N VAL A 94 -7.40 -8.95 5.30
CA VAL A 94 -7.99 -8.30 4.12
C VAL A 94 -8.37 -6.88 4.45
N GLY A 95 -8.05 -5.96 3.54
CA GLY A 95 -8.51 -4.57 3.57
C GLY A 95 -9.29 -4.24 2.29
N LEU A 96 -10.30 -3.39 2.43
CA LEU A 96 -11.10 -2.86 1.35
C LEU A 96 -11.08 -1.33 1.43
N GLU A 97 -10.67 -0.67 0.37
CA GLU A 97 -10.64 0.78 0.28
C GLU A 97 -11.50 1.25 -0.89
N PHE A 98 -12.24 2.31 -0.65
CA PHE A 98 -12.99 3.04 -1.67
C PHE A 98 -12.64 4.52 -1.58
N ARG A 99 -12.36 5.13 -2.75
CA ARG A 99 -12.07 6.57 -2.90
C ARG A 99 -13.05 7.19 -3.87
N PHE A 100 -13.35 8.46 -3.64
CA PHE A 100 -14.23 9.25 -4.49
C PHE A 100 -13.70 10.68 -4.64
N GLY A 101 -13.54 11.14 -5.89
CA GLY A 101 -13.18 12.51 -6.23
C GLY A 101 -14.40 13.43 -6.08
N ILE A 102 -14.31 14.41 -5.18
CA ILE A 102 -15.42 15.33 -4.90
C ILE A 102 -15.39 16.49 -5.88
N VAL A 103 -14.27 17.18 -5.93
CA VAL A 103 -13.97 18.30 -6.81
C VAL A 103 -12.56 18.18 -7.32
N GLU A 104 -12.11 19.10 -8.19
CA GLU A 104 -10.71 19.10 -8.64
C GLU A 104 -9.78 19.16 -7.43
N ASP A 105 -8.75 18.30 -7.44
CA ASP A 105 -7.73 18.16 -6.41
C ASP A 105 -8.21 17.64 -5.05
N ALA A 106 -9.50 17.34 -4.84
CA ALA A 106 -10.02 16.86 -3.58
C ALA A 106 -10.73 15.49 -3.68
N GLU A 107 -10.33 14.58 -2.83
CA GLU A 107 -10.95 13.27 -2.69
C GLU A 107 -11.22 12.91 -1.23
N ILE A 108 -12.17 12.02 -1.04
CA ILE A 108 -12.43 11.35 0.24
C ILE A 108 -12.38 9.84 0.03
N GLY A 109 -12.21 9.12 1.12
CA GLY A 109 -12.28 7.66 1.07
C GLY A 109 -12.53 7.03 2.42
N ILE A 110 -12.83 5.76 2.32
CA ILE A 110 -13.01 4.86 3.44
C ILE A 110 -12.18 3.61 3.21
N HIS A 111 -11.46 3.18 4.23
CA HIS A 111 -10.72 1.92 4.25
C HIS A 111 -11.21 1.06 5.40
N ARG A 112 -11.55 -0.20 5.14
CA ARG A 112 -11.90 -1.20 6.12
C ARG A 112 -10.83 -2.28 6.15
N ALA A 113 -10.05 -2.35 7.22
CA ALA A 113 -9.05 -3.38 7.43
C ALA A 113 -9.53 -4.42 8.48
N ARG A 114 -9.16 -5.70 8.26
CA ARG A 114 -9.50 -6.78 9.22
C ARG A 114 -8.76 -6.59 10.55
N GLY A 115 -7.50 -6.13 10.50
CA GLY A 115 -6.69 -5.87 11.70
C GLY A 115 -7.45 -4.95 12.63
N GLU A 116 -7.64 -5.36 13.90
CA GLU A 116 -8.36 -4.62 14.94
C GLU A 116 -9.78 -4.17 14.53
N LYS A 117 -10.32 -4.76 13.45
CA LYS A 117 -11.60 -4.34 12.83
C LYS A 117 -11.60 -2.84 12.54
N THR A 118 -10.49 -2.36 11.99
CA THR A 118 -10.23 -0.94 11.75
C THR A 118 -11.08 -0.39 10.62
N ILE A 119 -11.60 0.82 10.80
CA ILE A 119 -12.15 1.68 9.75
C ILE A 119 -11.34 2.96 9.75
N ASP A 120 -10.79 3.36 8.60
CA ASP A 120 -10.10 4.64 8.37
C ASP A 120 -10.94 5.48 7.41
N LEU A 121 -11.27 6.70 7.84
CA LEU A 121 -11.94 7.71 7.02
C LEU A 121 -10.90 8.78 6.69
N PHE A 122 -10.77 9.13 5.42
CA PHE A 122 -9.77 10.10 5.00
C PHE A 122 -10.27 11.10 3.97
N GLY A 123 -9.62 12.25 3.96
CA GLY A 123 -9.69 13.23 2.90
C GLY A 123 -8.28 13.61 2.44
N GLN A 124 -8.09 13.81 1.15
CA GLN A 124 -6.84 14.25 0.56
C GLN A 124 -7.08 15.44 -0.36
N TYR A 125 -6.19 16.43 -0.26
CA TYR A 125 -6.22 17.63 -1.10
C TYR A 125 -4.86 17.88 -1.75
N GLY A 126 -4.84 18.05 -3.05
CA GLY A 126 -3.66 18.38 -3.81
C GLY A 126 -3.27 19.85 -3.68
N LEU A 127 -2.05 20.10 -3.22
CA LEU A 127 -1.53 21.44 -2.98
C LEU A 127 -0.80 22.01 -4.19
N THR A 128 0.05 21.19 -4.82
CA THR A 128 0.83 21.58 -6.00
C THR A 128 0.82 20.46 -7.03
N ARG A 129 1.06 20.80 -8.30
CA ARG A 129 1.30 19.84 -9.39
C ARG A 129 2.72 20.02 -9.89
N GLN A 130 3.42 18.93 -10.13
CA GLN A 130 4.76 19.00 -10.72
C GLN A 130 4.69 19.59 -12.13
N SER A 131 5.54 20.56 -12.37
CA SER A 131 5.70 21.25 -13.66
C SER A 131 7.16 21.68 -13.83
N GLU A 132 7.50 22.36 -14.91
CA GLU A 132 8.85 22.91 -15.12
C GLU A 132 9.29 23.86 -14.00
N ASN A 133 8.37 24.63 -13.43
CA ASN A 133 8.63 25.60 -12.36
C ASN A 133 8.39 25.04 -10.94
N VAL A 134 7.69 23.93 -10.81
CA VAL A 134 7.35 23.30 -9.53
C VAL A 134 7.95 21.89 -9.51
N PRO A 135 9.07 21.67 -8.82
CA PRO A 135 9.83 20.42 -8.94
C PRO A 135 9.17 19.20 -8.27
N VAL A 136 8.17 19.41 -7.41
CA VAL A 136 7.48 18.34 -6.67
C VAL A 136 5.97 18.54 -6.68
N GLU A 137 5.25 17.45 -6.73
CA GLU A 137 3.83 17.41 -6.49
C GLU A 137 3.58 17.20 -5.01
N MET A 138 2.64 17.95 -4.44
CA MET A 138 2.33 17.85 -3.01
C MET A 138 0.85 17.66 -2.78
N ALA A 139 0.52 16.88 -1.75
CA ALA A 139 -0.84 16.73 -1.26
C ALA A 139 -0.86 16.68 0.27
N LEU A 140 -1.95 17.12 0.85
CA LEU A 140 -2.24 17.00 2.27
C LEU A 140 -3.31 15.95 2.46
N ARG A 141 -3.06 14.98 3.35
CA ARG A 141 -4.03 13.96 3.74
C ARG A 141 -4.32 14.06 5.23
N LEU A 142 -5.59 14.08 5.55
CA LEU A 142 -6.12 13.96 6.91
C LEU A 142 -6.90 12.68 6.99
N SER A 143 -6.72 11.91 8.05
CA SER A 143 -7.54 10.75 8.31
C SER A 143 -7.85 10.56 9.80
N ILE A 144 -8.85 9.75 10.05
CA ILE A 144 -9.18 9.29 11.39
C ILE A 144 -9.50 7.80 11.31
N GLU A 145 -8.69 7.02 11.98
CA GLU A 145 -8.84 5.58 12.11
C GLU A 145 -9.55 5.25 13.43
N GLY A 146 -10.54 4.36 13.39
CA GLY A 146 -11.22 3.84 14.58
C GLY A 146 -11.13 2.32 14.61
N THR A 147 -10.75 1.75 15.77
CA THR A 147 -10.75 0.30 15.99
C THR A 147 -12.15 -0.23 16.31
N ASN A 148 -12.32 -1.55 16.34
CA ASN A 148 -13.58 -2.23 16.67
C ASN A 148 -14.80 -1.71 15.88
N ASN A 149 -14.67 -1.58 14.55
CA ASN A 149 -15.70 -1.01 13.66
C ASN A 149 -16.03 0.46 14.00
N PHE A 150 -15.01 1.25 14.23
CA PHE A 150 -15.11 2.68 14.57
C PHE A 150 -15.83 2.96 15.90
N ARG A 151 -15.62 2.09 16.91
CA ARG A 151 -16.25 2.22 18.24
C ARG A 151 -15.27 2.50 19.35
N ASP A 152 -14.00 2.10 19.16
CA ASP A 152 -12.94 2.23 20.17
C ASP A 152 -11.81 3.07 19.56
N VAL A 153 -10.76 3.29 20.26
CA VAL A 153 -9.57 4.11 19.99
C VAL A 153 -9.56 4.80 18.63
N TYR A 154 -9.65 6.10 18.65
CA TYR A 154 -9.57 6.94 17.45
C TYR A 154 -8.17 7.48 17.28
N SER A 155 -7.54 7.18 16.14
CA SER A 155 -6.19 7.61 15.79
C SER A 155 -6.24 8.63 14.66
N PRO A 156 -6.25 9.95 14.95
CA PRO A 156 -6.17 10.97 13.93
C PRO A 156 -4.79 10.96 13.29
N THR A 157 -4.73 11.18 11.97
CA THR A 157 -3.48 11.20 11.21
C THR A 157 -3.40 12.44 10.33
N LEU A 158 -2.23 13.06 10.32
CA LEU A 158 -1.87 14.15 9.42
C LEU A 158 -0.67 13.72 8.59
N THR A 159 -0.79 13.79 7.27
CA THR A 159 0.27 13.42 6.33
C THR A 159 0.45 14.50 5.27
N LEU A 160 1.68 14.94 5.08
CA LEU A 160 2.08 15.71 3.91
C LEU A 160 2.77 14.76 2.93
N ILE A 161 2.23 14.63 1.73
CA ILE A 161 2.76 13.78 0.67
C ILE A 161 3.54 14.66 -0.29
N ALA A 162 4.82 14.38 -0.49
CA ALA A 162 5.64 15.02 -1.51
C ALA A 162 6.13 13.96 -2.51
N THR A 163 5.78 14.13 -3.77
CA THR A 163 6.10 13.21 -4.86
C THR A 163 6.98 13.91 -5.90
N ARG A 164 8.04 13.25 -6.33
CA ARG A 164 8.86 13.64 -7.47
C ARG A 164 8.77 12.60 -8.57
N LEU A 165 8.21 12.99 -9.71
CA LEU A 165 8.22 12.17 -10.92
C LEU A 165 9.53 12.40 -11.69
N ILE A 166 10.17 11.32 -12.11
CA ILE A 166 11.40 11.31 -12.92
C ILE A 166 11.04 10.78 -14.31
N GLY A 167 10.66 11.68 -15.18
CA GLY A 167 10.13 11.34 -16.49
C GLY A 167 8.92 10.41 -16.39
N GLU A 168 8.87 9.42 -17.26
CA GLU A 168 7.85 8.37 -17.25
C GLU A 168 8.31 7.08 -16.55
N TYR A 169 9.49 7.10 -15.92
CA TYR A 169 10.17 5.88 -15.46
C TYR A 169 10.10 5.66 -13.97
N ALA A 170 10.07 6.73 -13.17
CA ALA A 170 10.10 6.57 -11.73
C ALA A 170 9.31 7.63 -10.99
N SER A 171 8.82 7.28 -9.79
CA SER A 171 8.32 8.21 -8.78
C SER A 171 9.02 7.97 -7.46
N LEU A 172 9.32 9.06 -6.75
CA LEU A 172 9.87 9.06 -5.39
C LEU A 172 8.95 9.82 -4.47
N HIS A 173 8.78 9.31 -3.26
CA HIS A 173 7.83 9.84 -2.26
C HIS A 173 8.52 10.04 -0.92
N ILE A 174 8.24 11.17 -0.30
CA ILE A 174 8.61 11.47 1.09
C ILE A 174 7.37 11.99 1.79
N GLU A 175 7.04 11.41 2.93
CA GLU A 175 5.79 11.65 3.63
C GLU A 175 6.05 11.83 5.13
N PRO A 176 6.22 13.06 5.65
CA PRO A 176 6.08 13.32 7.08
C PRO A 176 4.67 12.96 7.54
N ILE A 177 4.58 12.09 8.54
CA ILE A 177 3.31 11.52 9.05
C ILE A 177 3.29 11.66 10.56
N TRP A 178 2.23 12.26 11.08
CA TRP A 178 1.92 12.26 12.50
C TRP A 178 0.64 11.44 12.75
N VAL A 179 0.68 10.55 13.73
CA VAL A 179 -0.45 9.72 14.15
C VAL A 179 -0.66 9.89 15.64
N GLY A 180 -1.83 10.39 16.03
CA GLY A 180 -2.26 10.43 17.43
C GLY A 180 -2.85 9.09 17.87
N ASN A 181 -2.82 8.82 19.18
CA ASN A 181 -3.36 7.61 19.80
C ASN A 181 -2.87 6.33 19.08
N SER A 182 -1.62 6.29 18.68
CA SER A 182 -1.01 5.14 18.00
C SER A 182 -0.75 3.97 18.95
N ASN A 183 -0.62 4.22 20.25
CA ASN A 183 -0.46 3.20 21.29
C ASN A 183 -1.83 2.73 21.80
N LEU A 184 -2.27 1.54 21.39
CA LEU A 184 -3.54 0.98 21.83
C LEU A 184 -3.54 0.52 23.30
N ALA A 185 -2.36 0.32 23.90
CA ALA A 185 -2.20 -0.08 25.31
C ALA A 185 -2.24 1.12 26.28
N SER A 186 -2.60 2.25 25.87
CA SER A 186 -2.82 3.63 26.39
C SER A 186 -2.58 4.00 27.86
N ASN A 187 -2.01 3.17 28.68
CA ASN A 187 -1.83 3.47 30.11
C ASN A 187 -0.40 3.89 30.49
N VAL A 188 0.55 3.82 29.58
CA VAL A 188 1.96 4.10 29.88
C VAL A 188 2.70 4.61 28.63
N GLY A 189 3.18 5.83 28.66
CA GLY A 189 4.13 6.37 27.69
C GLY A 189 3.49 7.23 26.59
N ASP A 190 4.27 7.46 25.54
CA ASP A 190 3.83 8.21 24.36
C ASP A 190 2.70 7.48 23.64
N ASP A 191 1.63 8.19 23.37
CA ASP A 191 0.45 7.69 22.65
C ASP A 191 0.35 8.21 21.21
N SER A 192 1.33 8.99 20.77
CA SER A 192 1.43 9.47 19.39
C SER A 192 2.76 9.05 18.76
N THR A 193 2.77 8.97 17.43
CA THR A 193 3.96 8.62 16.65
C THR A 193 4.20 9.66 15.57
N PHE A 194 5.45 10.11 15.44
CA PHE A 194 5.94 10.82 14.26
C PHE A 194 6.84 9.88 13.44
N MET A 195 6.53 9.72 12.17
CA MET A 195 7.24 8.85 11.25
C MET A 195 7.41 9.53 9.89
N VAL A 196 8.31 9.00 9.06
CA VAL A 196 8.51 9.48 7.69
C VAL A 196 8.36 8.31 6.73
N GLY A 197 7.35 8.37 5.88
CA GLY A 197 7.21 7.46 4.75
C GLY A 197 8.23 7.80 3.67
N LEU A 198 8.97 6.79 3.25
CA LEU A 198 9.88 6.84 2.09
C LEU A 198 9.40 5.80 1.11
N GLY A 199 9.10 6.20 -0.11
CA GLY A 199 8.59 5.28 -1.10
C GLY A 199 9.16 5.54 -2.49
N GLY A 200 9.11 4.52 -3.33
CA GLY A 200 9.52 4.65 -4.72
C GLY A 200 8.88 3.61 -5.62
N ARG A 201 8.68 4.00 -6.86
CA ARG A 201 8.22 3.14 -7.95
C ARG A 201 9.14 3.30 -9.13
N LEU A 202 9.58 2.19 -9.70
CA LEU A 202 10.40 2.13 -10.91
C LEU A 202 9.68 1.32 -11.98
N ARG A 203 9.38 1.97 -13.10
CA ARG A 203 8.80 1.33 -14.29
C ARG A 203 9.90 0.59 -15.05
N ILE A 204 9.85 -0.73 -15.03
CA ILE A 204 10.83 -1.60 -15.72
C ILE A 204 10.37 -2.05 -17.11
N LEU A 205 9.06 -2.12 -17.34
CA LEU A 205 8.42 -2.35 -18.63
C LEU A 205 7.21 -1.40 -18.77
N PRO A 206 6.63 -1.23 -19.94
CA PRO A 206 5.50 -0.31 -20.13
C PRO A 206 4.35 -0.43 -19.14
N THR A 207 4.13 -1.62 -18.59
CA THR A 207 3.04 -1.92 -17.66
C THR A 207 3.51 -2.63 -16.38
N VAL A 208 4.84 -2.76 -16.16
CA VAL A 208 5.39 -3.49 -15.01
C VAL A 208 6.31 -2.59 -14.21
N TYR A 209 6.17 -2.62 -12.89
CA TYR A 209 6.89 -1.76 -11.96
C TYR A 209 7.46 -2.59 -10.79
N VAL A 210 8.60 -2.14 -10.29
CA VAL A 210 9.13 -2.53 -8.99
C VAL A 210 8.87 -1.40 -8.02
N VAL A 211 8.34 -1.73 -6.85
CA VAL A 211 7.87 -0.77 -5.86
C VAL A 211 8.47 -1.10 -4.50
N GLY A 212 8.79 -0.10 -3.72
CA GLY A 212 9.27 -0.27 -2.35
C GLY A 212 8.87 0.89 -1.46
N GLU A 213 8.67 0.61 -0.18
CA GLU A 213 8.44 1.61 0.84
C GLU A 213 9.09 1.22 2.17
N PHE A 214 9.50 2.22 2.92
CA PHE A 214 10.07 2.08 4.25
C PHE A 214 9.61 3.24 5.13
N VAL A 215 9.16 2.96 6.34
CA VAL A 215 8.59 3.97 7.23
C VAL A 215 9.26 3.92 8.60
N PRO A 216 10.40 4.64 8.78
CA PRO A 216 11.03 4.80 10.07
C PRO A 216 10.17 5.67 11.00
N ARG A 217 9.95 5.19 12.22
CA ARG A 217 9.35 5.94 13.31
C ARG A 217 10.42 6.74 14.04
N LEU A 218 10.32 8.07 14.01
CA LEU A 218 11.36 8.95 14.47
C LEU A 218 11.17 9.33 15.94
N SER A 219 9.93 9.56 16.39
CA SER A 219 9.63 9.92 17.78
C SER A 219 8.27 9.42 18.24
N GLY A 220 8.04 9.43 19.53
CA GLY A 220 6.83 8.96 20.19
C GLY A 220 6.80 7.45 20.36
N TYR A 221 5.64 6.84 20.25
CA TYR A 221 5.45 5.40 20.37
C TYR A 221 6.17 4.63 19.24
N LYS A 222 7.09 3.76 19.61
CA LYS A 222 7.97 3.03 18.68
C LYS A 222 8.08 1.55 19.05
N PRO A 223 7.00 0.78 18.94
CA PRO A 223 7.10 -0.66 19.19
C PRO A 223 7.79 -1.36 18.04
N ASP A 224 8.47 -2.44 18.32
CA ASP A 224 9.01 -3.41 17.36
C ASP A 224 9.79 -2.80 16.17
N SER A 225 9.78 -3.49 15.03
CA SER A 225 10.48 -3.08 13.81
C SER A 225 9.71 -2.00 13.03
N ASN A 226 10.43 -1.17 12.29
CA ASN A 226 9.84 -0.22 11.35
C ASN A 226 9.13 -0.95 10.20
N HIS A 227 8.08 -0.35 9.66
CA HIS A 227 7.41 -0.87 8.46
C HIS A 227 8.34 -0.85 7.25
N GLY A 228 8.35 -1.95 6.51
CA GLY A 228 9.01 -2.07 5.22
C GLY A 228 8.25 -3.00 4.29
N SER A 229 8.10 -2.61 3.04
CA SER A 229 7.48 -3.46 2.04
C SER A 229 8.06 -3.25 0.65
N MET A 230 7.90 -4.26 -0.20
CA MET A 230 8.24 -4.23 -1.61
C MET A 230 7.18 -4.94 -2.43
N ALA A 231 7.07 -4.61 -3.70
CA ALA A 231 6.12 -5.25 -4.59
C ALA A 231 6.61 -5.30 -6.04
N LEU A 232 6.12 -6.32 -6.76
CA LEU A 232 6.07 -6.35 -8.20
C LEU A 232 4.65 -5.98 -8.63
N GLU A 233 4.53 -4.98 -9.49
CA GLU A 233 3.26 -4.40 -9.88
C GLU A 233 3.05 -4.52 -11.38
N LYS A 234 1.83 -4.84 -11.80
CA LYS A 234 1.41 -4.88 -13.20
C LYS A 234 0.11 -4.12 -13.40
N ARG A 235 0.14 -3.17 -14.35
CA ARG A 235 -1.05 -2.48 -14.86
C ARG A 235 -1.66 -3.26 -16.02
N ALA A 236 -2.99 -3.41 -16.02
CA ALA A 236 -3.75 -4.05 -17.10
C ALA A 236 -5.10 -3.34 -17.25
N GLY A 237 -5.19 -2.42 -18.23
CA GLY A 237 -6.32 -1.50 -18.35
C GLY A 237 -6.50 -0.67 -17.07
N GLY A 238 -7.73 -0.39 -16.65
CA GLY A 238 -8.02 0.31 -15.39
C GLY A 238 -7.70 -0.48 -14.11
N HIS A 239 -7.08 -1.67 -14.20
CA HIS A 239 -6.67 -2.47 -13.04
C HIS A 239 -5.18 -2.37 -12.78
N LEU A 240 -4.82 -2.50 -11.51
CA LEU A 240 -3.45 -2.67 -11.07
C LEU A 240 -3.35 -3.85 -10.12
N PHE A 241 -2.42 -4.74 -10.39
CA PHE A 241 -2.12 -5.93 -9.59
C PHE A 241 -0.75 -5.77 -8.96
N GLN A 242 -0.63 -6.01 -7.67
CA GLN A 242 0.65 -6.07 -6.96
C GLN A 242 0.80 -7.41 -6.25
N VAL A 243 1.95 -8.05 -6.38
CA VAL A 243 2.41 -9.10 -5.46
C VAL A 243 3.33 -8.43 -4.46
N THR A 244 3.00 -8.49 -3.18
CA THR A 244 3.65 -7.72 -2.12
C THR A 244 4.40 -8.61 -1.14
N PHE A 245 5.52 -8.10 -0.62
CA PHE A 245 6.26 -8.65 0.50
C PHE A 245 6.35 -7.54 1.53
N SER A 246 5.83 -7.77 2.75
CA SER A 246 5.79 -6.78 3.83
C SER A 246 6.18 -7.43 5.14
N ASN A 247 6.79 -6.66 6.04
CA ASN A 247 7.11 -7.14 7.39
C ASN A 247 5.96 -6.94 8.39
N ASP A 248 4.77 -6.61 7.91
CA ASP A 248 3.56 -6.50 8.71
C ASP A 248 2.28 -6.71 7.87
N PHE A 249 1.13 -6.59 8.53
CA PHE A 249 -0.19 -6.65 7.90
C PHE A 249 -0.83 -5.28 7.71
N ALA A 250 -0.09 -4.22 8.00
CA ALA A 250 -0.58 -2.85 7.98
C ALA A 250 -1.02 -2.43 6.57
N THR A 251 -2.18 -1.80 6.51
CA THR A 251 -2.76 -1.27 5.28
C THR A 251 -3.27 0.17 5.47
N THR A 252 -3.17 0.69 6.70
CA THR A 252 -3.48 2.08 7.06
C THR A 252 -2.30 2.72 7.78
N LEU A 253 -2.23 4.05 7.80
CA LEU A 253 -1.14 4.79 8.45
C LEU A 253 -1.14 4.58 9.97
N GLY A 254 -2.31 4.46 10.60
CA GLY A 254 -2.41 4.14 12.01
C GLY A 254 -1.86 2.75 12.34
N GLN A 255 -2.14 1.75 11.50
CA GLN A 255 -1.57 0.42 11.64
C GLN A 255 -0.05 0.41 11.46
N ILE A 256 0.48 1.16 10.49
CA ILE A 256 1.94 1.33 10.28
C ILE A 256 2.60 1.94 11.52
N ALA A 257 1.97 2.93 12.15
CA ALA A 257 2.48 3.54 13.37
C ALA A 257 2.58 2.56 14.54
N ARG A 258 1.75 1.51 14.57
CA ARG A 258 1.75 0.46 15.59
C ARG A 258 2.86 -0.56 15.45
N GLY A 259 3.58 -0.57 14.34
CA GLY A 259 4.81 -1.32 14.17
C GLY A 259 4.72 -2.52 13.26
N GLY A 260 5.86 -2.84 12.68
CA GLY A 260 6.10 -4.07 11.92
C GLY A 260 6.71 -5.16 12.80
N SER A 261 7.03 -6.30 12.20
CA SER A 261 7.71 -7.42 12.83
C SER A 261 9.05 -7.71 12.13
N ASP A 262 9.82 -8.64 12.67
CA ASP A 262 11.04 -9.16 12.01
C ASP A 262 10.71 -10.24 10.96
N ASN A 263 9.45 -10.62 10.86
CA ASN A 263 8.98 -11.59 9.89
C ASN A 263 8.54 -10.90 8.60
N TRP A 264 8.63 -11.64 7.49
CA TRP A 264 8.13 -11.20 6.19
C TRP A 264 6.94 -12.03 5.75
N TYR A 265 6.00 -11.39 5.11
CA TYR A 265 4.72 -11.97 4.69
C TYR A 265 4.48 -11.72 3.21
N LEU A 266 3.91 -12.72 2.55
CA LEU A 266 3.40 -12.58 1.19
C LEU A 266 2.03 -11.89 1.23
N GLY A 267 1.72 -11.15 0.18
CA GLY A 267 0.40 -10.56 0.00
C GLY A 267 0.17 -10.16 -1.45
N PHE A 268 -0.99 -9.56 -1.69
CA PHE A 268 -1.28 -8.91 -2.95
C PHE A 268 -2.20 -7.70 -2.73
N ASN A 269 -2.13 -6.78 -3.68
CA ASN A 269 -3.10 -5.69 -3.80
C ASN A 269 -3.72 -5.74 -5.19
N LEU A 270 -5.00 -5.41 -5.27
CA LEU A 270 -5.75 -5.24 -6.50
C LEU A 270 -6.48 -3.90 -6.46
N SER A 271 -6.20 -3.04 -7.41
CA SER A 271 -6.90 -1.74 -7.55
C SER A 271 -7.68 -1.71 -8.86
N ARG A 272 -8.82 -1.04 -8.84
CA ARG A 272 -9.63 -0.71 -10.00
C ARG A 272 -10.04 0.75 -9.93
N LYS A 273 -9.89 1.45 -11.06
CA LYS A 273 -10.27 2.85 -11.23
C LYS A 273 -11.49 2.95 -12.12
N PHE A 274 -12.38 3.88 -11.80
CA PHE A 274 -13.60 4.17 -12.53
C PHE A 274 -13.67 5.69 -12.75
N PHE A 275 -13.61 6.11 -14.01
CA PHE A 275 -13.67 7.51 -14.45
C PHE A 275 -14.86 7.75 -15.33
#